data_3f37fc4ebeba0873d3a1c8d6da7e0ee3
#
_entry.id   3f37fc4ebeba0873d3a1c8d6da7e0ee3
#
_cell.length_a   1.000
_cell.length_b   1.000
_cell.length_c   1.000
_cell.angle_alpha   90.00
_cell.angle_beta   90.00
_cell.angle_gamma   90.00
#
_symmetry.space_group_name_H-M   'P 1'
#
loop_
_entity.id
_entity.type
_entity.pdbx_description
1 polymer ?
#
loop_
_entity_poly.entity_id
_entity_poly.type
_entity_poly.pdbx_seq_one_letter_code
_entity_poly.pdbx_strand_id
1 'polypeptide(L)'
;MPQAAGLLAGRRILMVEDEYLIAEAMEGWLRGVGAEILGPVPSVDQALEIIEEDPGAPDLAVLDVNLGRGETVYPVADRLDQLGVPYLFATGDVRIKDAANYRQHPKLEKPILRLELILALEALLAASRNRVP
;
A
#
# COMPACT_ATOMS: atom_id res chain seq x y z
N MET A 1 -14.54 -27.81 4.98
CA MET A 1 -13.17 -27.45 5.29
C MET A 1 -12.95 -25.97 4.99
N PRO A 2 -12.47 -25.24 5.95
CA PRO A 2 -12.21 -23.84 5.69
C PRO A 2 -11.09 -23.69 4.65
N GLN A 3 -11.20 -22.69 3.86
CA GLN A 3 -10.15 -22.31 2.93
C GLN A 3 -8.89 -22.01 3.75
N ALA A 4 -7.76 -22.42 3.24
CA ALA A 4 -6.52 -21.96 3.83
C ALA A 4 -6.52 -20.44 3.76
N ALA A 5 -6.17 -19.80 4.85
CA ALA A 5 -6.08 -18.36 4.85
C ALA A 5 -5.04 -17.92 3.84
N GLY A 6 -5.36 -16.93 3.04
CA GLY A 6 -4.43 -16.35 2.11
C GLY A 6 -3.30 -15.64 2.86
N LEU A 7 -2.26 -15.28 2.12
CA LEU A 7 -1.10 -14.62 2.70
C LEU A 7 -1.46 -13.28 3.36
N LEU A 8 -2.51 -12.62 2.89
CA LEU A 8 -2.90 -11.30 3.42
C LEU A 8 -3.80 -11.38 4.65
N ALA A 9 -4.28 -12.57 5.02
CA ALA A 9 -5.16 -12.69 6.18
C ALA A 9 -4.44 -12.21 7.44
N GLY A 10 -5.08 -11.30 8.17
CA GLY A 10 -4.52 -10.73 9.39
C GLY A 10 -3.44 -9.69 9.19
N ARG A 11 -3.04 -9.42 7.96
CA ARG A 11 -2.03 -8.40 7.69
C ARG A 11 -2.62 -7.01 7.74
N ARG A 12 -1.85 -6.07 8.26
CA ARG A 12 -2.27 -4.66 8.36
C ARG A 12 -1.70 -3.90 7.19
N ILE A 13 -2.58 -3.35 6.38
CA ILE A 13 -2.20 -2.68 5.15
C ILE A 13 -2.56 -1.21 5.25
N LEU A 14 -1.55 -0.36 5.22
CA LEU A 14 -1.77 1.09 5.18
C LEU A 14 -2.21 1.46 3.77
N MET A 15 -3.30 2.22 3.68
CA MET A 15 -3.82 2.64 2.37
C MET A 15 -3.89 4.16 2.30
N VAL A 16 -3.19 4.74 1.32
CA VAL A 16 -3.19 6.17 1.09
C VAL A 16 -3.73 6.43 -0.30
N GLU A 17 -4.93 6.98 -0.37
CA GLU A 17 -5.66 7.17 -1.61
C GLU A 17 -6.66 8.31 -1.42
N ASP A 18 -6.61 9.35 -2.27
CA ASP A 18 -7.49 10.50 -2.12
C ASP A 18 -8.83 10.35 -2.86
N GLU A 19 -8.95 9.41 -3.79
CA GLU A 19 -10.19 9.17 -4.50
C GLU A 19 -11.06 8.20 -3.71
N TYR A 20 -12.11 8.74 -3.10
CA TYR A 20 -12.95 8.00 -2.17
C TYR A 20 -13.47 6.66 -2.72
N LEU A 21 -14.01 6.69 -3.94
CA LEU A 21 -14.59 5.46 -4.50
C LEU A 21 -13.54 4.39 -4.78
N ILE A 22 -12.35 4.80 -5.19
CA ILE A 22 -11.26 3.86 -5.43
C ILE A 22 -10.78 3.29 -4.10
N ALA A 23 -10.61 4.14 -3.10
CA ALA A 23 -10.20 3.70 -1.77
C ALA A 23 -11.20 2.71 -1.19
N GLU A 24 -12.48 3.00 -1.31
CA GLU A 24 -13.54 2.12 -0.81
C GLU A 24 -13.52 0.76 -1.49
N ALA A 25 -13.34 0.74 -2.81
CA ALA A 25 -13.29 -0.51 -3.56
C ALA A 25 -12.10 -1.35 -3.12
N MET A 26 -10.91 -0.75 -3.07
CA MET A 26 -9.70 -1.48 -2.67
C MET A 26 -9.79 -1.99 -1.24
N GLU A 27 -10.33 -1.16 -0.35
CA GLU A 27 -10.52 -1.57 1.03
C GLU A 27 -11.42 -2.81 1.11
N GLY A 28 -12.53 -2.79 0.37
CA GLY A 28 -13.44 -3.94 0.35
C GLY A 28 -12.78 -5.21 -0.15
N TRP A 29 -11.98 -5.10 -1.20
CA TRP A 29 -11.29 -6.26 -1.75
C TRP A 29 -10.32 -6.86 -0.73
N LEU A 30 -9.57 -6.02 -0.06
CA LEU A 30 -8.55 -6.50 0.87
C LEU A 30 -9.17 -7.04 2.16
N ARG A 31 -10.21 -6.40 2.66
CA ARG A 31 -10.94 -6.95 3.80
C ARG A 31 -11.56 -8.29 3.45
N GLY A 32 -12.00 -8.45 2.20
CA GLY A 32 -12.57 -9.71 1.73
C GLY A 32 -11.62 -10.89 1.78
N VAL A 33 -10.32 -10.64 1.76
CA VAL A 33 -9.31 -11.71 1.92
C VAL A 33 -8.71 -11.72 3.32
N GLY A 34 -9.33 -11.03 4.26
CA GLY A 34 -8.95 -11.11 5.67
C GLY A 34 -7.92 -10.09 6.14
N ALA A 35 -7.54 -9.14 5.29
CA ALA A 35 -6.58 -8.12 5.71
C ALA A 35 -7.27 -7.06 6.57
N GLU A 36 -6.49 -6.40 7.42
CA GLU A 36 -6.92 -5.24 8.17
C GLU A 36 -6.38 -4.00 7.48
N ILE A 37 -7.19 -2.96 7.43
CA ILE A 37 -6.81 -1.73 6.73
C ILE A 37 -6.54 -0.62 7.73
N LEU A 38 -5.38 0.00 7.60
CA LEU A 38 -5.03 1.22 8.31
C LEU A 38 -5.38 2.37 7.38
N GLY A 39 -6.38 3.13 7.73
CA GLY A 39 -6.98 4.12 6.84
C GLY A 39 -8.24 3.55 6.19
N PRO A 40 -8.53 3.82 4.93
CA PRO A 40 -7.74 4.63 4.01
C PRO A 40 -7.71 6.11 4.41
N VAL A 41 -6.61 6.77 4.10
CA VAL A 41 -6.46 8.20 4.36
C VAL A 41 -6.07 8.92 3.08
N PRO A 42 -6.49 10.17 2.92
CA PRO A 42 -6.28 10.88 1.65
C PRO A 42 -5.04 11.75 1.57
N SER A 43 -4.28 11.87 2.64
CA SER A 43 -3.17 12.84 2.68
C SER A 43 -1.92 12.27 3.34
N VAL A 44 -0.79 12.91 3.04
CA VAL A 44 0.48 12.57 3.67
C VAL A 44 0.41 12.72 5.18
N ASP A 45 -0.13 13.85 5.66
CA ASP A 45 -0.18 14.11 7.10
C ASP A 45 -0.94 13.04 7.85
N GLN A 46 -2.10 12.63 7.32
CA GLN A 46 -2.90 11.60 7.98
C GLN A 46 -2.20 10.24 7.95
N ALA A 47 -1.52 9.94 6.84
CA ALA A 47 -0.77 8.69 6.74
C ALA A 47 0.39 8.66 7.73
N LEU A 48 1.15 9.75 7.83
CA LEU A 48 2.25 9.83 8.77
C LEU A 48 1.77 9.75 10.21
N GLU A 49 0.60 10.32 10.49
CA GLU A 49 0.01 10.24 11.82
C GLU A 49 -0.27 8.80 12.22
N ILE A 50 -0.84 8.01 11.30
CA ILE A 50 -1.07 6.59 11.55
C ILE A 50 0.25 5.86 11.80
N ILE A 51 1.26 6.13 10.98
CA ILE A 51 2.56 5.47 11.12
C ILE A 51 3.21 5.81 12.47
N GLU A 52 3.18 7.09 12.86
CA GLU A 52 3.87 7.49 14.07
C GLU A 52 3.16 7.05 15.35
N GLU A 53 1.86 6.80 15.28
CA GLU A 53 1.14 6.24 16.42
C GLU A 53 1.64 4.83 16.75
N ASP A 54 1.91 4.03 15.72
CA ASP A 54 2.42 2.67 15.90
C ASP A 54 3.26 2.28 14.69
N PRO A 55 4.56 2.60 14.71
CA PRO A 55 5.41 2.32 13.55
C PRO A 55 5.54 0.83 13.21
N GLY A 56 5.24 -0.04 14.15
CA GLY A 56 5.27 -1.49 13.91
C GLY A 56 3.96 -2.05 13.36
N ALA A 57 2.92 -1.24 13.25
CA ALA A 57 1.63 -1.74 12.83
C ALA A 57 1.55 -2.11 11.35
N PRO A 58 2.03 -1.27 10.40
CA PRO A 58 1.87 -1.62 8.99
C PRO A 58 2.76 -2.79 8.58
N ASP A 59 2.16 -3.78 7.96
CA ASP A 59 2.91 -4.89 7.33
C ASP A 59 3.20 -4.59 5.87
N LEU A 60 2.31 -3.85 5.23
CA LEU A 60 2.36 -3.49 3.81
C LEU A 60 1.69 -2.14 3.62
N ALA A 61 1.90 -1.52 2.46
CA ALA A 61 1.16 -0.32 2.12
C ALA A 61 0.82 -0.24 0.65
N VAL A 62 -0.29 0.44 0.36
CA VAL A 62 -0.73 0.78 -1.00
C VAL A 62 -0.79 2.29 -1.07
N LEU A 63 -0.01 2.88 -1.96
CA LEU A 63 0.17 4.33 -2.02
C LEU A 63 -0.20 4.88 -3.39
N ASP A 64 -1.15 5.82 -3.42
CA ASP A 64 -1.40 6.60 -4.63
C ASP A 64 -0.35 7.71 -4.68
N VAL A 65 0.30 7.88 -5.81
CA VAL A 65 1.37 8.86 -5.95
C VAL A 65 0.86 10.29 -5.84
N ASN A 66 -0.21 10.59 -6.57
CA ASN A 66 -0.76 11.95 -6.60
C ASN A 66 -1.98 12.05 -5.71
N LEU A 67 -1.87 12.86 -4.67
CA LEU A 67 -2.92 13.02 -3.66
C LEU A 67 -3.73 14.31 -3.83
N GLY A 68 -3.61 14.94 -5.00
CA GLY A 68 -4.32 16.18 -5.26
C GLY A 68 -3.56 17.40 -4.75
N ARG A 69 -3.88 18.56 -5.30
CA ARG A 69 -3.31 19.85 -4.89
C ARG A 69 -1.79 19.89 -4.93
N GLY A 70 -1.21 19.12 -5.85
CA GLY A 70 0.25 19.06 -5.96
C GLY A 70 0.95 18.22 -4.92
N GLU A 71 0.19 17.61 -4.00
CA GLU A 71 0.77 16.74 -2.98
C GLU A 71 1.11 15.37 -3.56
N THR A 72 2.30 14.88 -3.24
CA THR A 72 2.71 13.55 -3.63
C THR A 72 2.95 12.71 -2.38
N VAL A 73 2.87 11.39 -2.56
CA VAL A 73 2.93 10.44 -1.44
C VAL A 73 4.36 10.13 -0.98
N TYR A 74 5.35 10.68 -1.65
CA TYR A 74 6.76 10.31 -1.42
C TYR A 74 7.23 10.43 0.03
N PRO A 75 6.81 11.44 0.81
CA PRO A 75 7.22 11.45 2.22
C PRO A 75 6.76 10.22 3.00
N VAL A 76 5.59 9.68 2.64
CA VAL A 76 5.09 8.43 3.26
C VAL A 76 5.98 7.26 2.82
N ALA A 77 6.29 7.19 1.52
CA ALA A 77 7.15 6.12 0.99
C ALA A 77 8.52 6.15 1.67
N ASP A 78 9.09 7.34 1.84
CA ASP A 78 10.39 7.48 2.50
C ASP A 78 10.35 6.98 3.93
N ARG A 79 9.27 7.29 4.65
CA ARG A 79 9.13 6.83 6.02
C ARG A 79 8.98 5.30 6.09
N LEU A 80 8.22 4.73 5.18
CA LEU A 80 8.07 3.28 5.12
C LEU A 80 9.40 2.60 4.77
N ASP A 81 10.20 3.20 3.89
CA ASP A 81 11.54 2.69 3.59
C ASP A 81 12.40 2.66 4.85
N GLN A 82 12.36 3.70 5.67
CA GLN A 82 13.10 3.74 6.93
C GLN A 82 12.69 2.62 7.87
N LEU A 83 11.40 2.28 7.85
CA LEU A 83 10.86 1.26 8.73
C LEU A 83 10.98 -0.15 8.15
N GLY A 84 11.42 -0.28 6.91
CA GLY A 84 11.50 -1.58 6.25
C GLY A 84 10.15 -2.15 5.88
N VAL A 85 9.12 -1.32 5.75
CA VAL A 85 7.77 -1.76 5.38
C VAL A 85 7.64 -1.75 3.87
N PRO A 86 7.35 -2.90 3.25
CA PRO A 86 7.20 -2.96 1.80
C PRO A 86 5.90 -2.31 1.35
N TYR A 87 5.94 -1.71 0.16
CA TYR A 87 4.77 -1.02 -0.37
C TYR A 87 4.76 -1.07 -1.89
N LEU A 88 3.59 -0.79 -2.48
CA LEU A 88 3.47 -0.61 -3.91
C LEU A 88 2.77 0.71 -4.19
N PHE A 89 2.95 1.20 -5.40
CA PHE A 89 2.25 2.38 -5.88
C PHE A 89 1.05 1.96 -6.73
N ALA A 90 -0.09 2.60 -6.48
CA ALA A 90 -1.32 2.39 -7.24
C ALA A 90 -1.71 3.75 -7.81
N THR A 91 -1.38 4.01 -9.08
CA THR A 91 -1.47 5.36 -9.61
C THR A 91 -1.97 5.39 -11.05
N GLY A 92 -2.63 6.51 -11.39
CA GLY A 92 -2.99 6.79 -12.77
C GLY A 92 -1.87 7.46 -13.55
N ASP A 93 -0.84 7.91 -12.86
CA ASP A 93 0.29 8.58 -13.49
C ASP A 93 1.45 7.59 -13.64
N VAL A 94 1.70 7.19 -14.89
CA VAL A 94 2.76 6.24 -15.18
C VAL A 94 4.15 6.87 -15.14
N ARG A 95 4.21 8.20 -15.08
CA ARG A 95 5.48 8.92 -15.06
C ARG A 95 5.77 9.38 -13.63
N ILE A 96 6.46 8.54 -12.89
CA ILE A 96 6.88 8.90 -11.55
C ILE A 96 8.17 9.71 -11.68
N LYS A 97 8.13 10.96 -11.22
CA LYS A 97 9.26 11.87 -11.38
C LYS A 97 10.54 11.35 -10.80
N ASP A 98 10.46 10.71 -9.65
CA ASP A 98 11.62 10.17 -8.95
C ASP A 98 11.72 8.67 -9.10
N ALA A 99 11.43 8.17 -10.31
CA ALA A 99 11.39 6.74 -10.57
C ALA A 99 12.68 6.02 -10.16
N ALA A 100 13.83 6.69 -10.27
CA ALA A 100 15.11 6.08 -9.91
C ALA A 100 15.16 5.71 -8.42
N ASN A 101 14.56 6.52 -7.55
CA ASN A 101 14.57 6.29 -6.10
C ASN A 101 13.58 5.21 -5.67
N TYR A 102 12.57 4.95 -6.49
CA TYR A 102 11.49 4.04 -6.12
C TYR A 102 11.37 2.87 -7.09
N ARG A 103 12.38 2.65 -7.90
CA ARG A 103 12.37 1.67 -8.97
C ARG A 103 12.12 0.24 -8.49
N GLN A 104 12.60 -0.10 -7.31
CA GLN A 104 12.44 -1.44 -6.78
C GLN A 104 11.04 -1.73 -6.28
N HIS A 105 10.20 -0.70 -6.17
CA HIS A 105 8.85 -0.88 -5.67
C HIS A 105 7.88 -1.09 -6.83
N PRO A 106 6.98 -2.08 -6.72
CA PRO A 106 6.03 -2.33 -7.81
C PRO A 106 5.06 -1.19 -7.98
N LYS A 107 4.59 -1.02 -9.21
CA LYS A 107 3.58 -0.03 -9.58
C LYS A 107 2.43 -0.74 -10.26
N LEU A 108 1.21 -0.41 -9.84
CA LEU A 108 0.01 -0.85 -10.50
C LEU A 108 -0.65 0.36 -11.14
N GLU A 109 -1.00 0.25 -12.41
CA GLU A 109 -1.60 1.34 -13.17
C GLU A 109 -3.12 1.28 -13.05
N LYS A 110 -3.72 2.40 -12.72
CA LYS A 110 -5.19 2.50 -12.65
C LYS A 110 -5.80 2.42 -14.04
N PRO A 111 -6.96 1.80 -14.22
CA PRO A 111 -7.77 1.16 -13.18
C PRO A 111 -7.18 -0.17 -12.74
N ILE A 112 -7.19 -0.39 -11.45
CA ILE A 112 -6.60 -1.59 -10.86
C ILE A 112 -7.68 -2.64 -10.69
N LEU A 113 -7.36 -3.88 -11.06
CA LEU A 113 -8.28 -5.00 -10.88
C LEU A 113 -8.06 -5.63 -9.51
N ARG A 114 -9.13 -6.15 -8.94
CA ARG A 114 -9.09 -6.77 -7.60
C ARG A 114 -7.99 -7.82 -7.49
N LEU A 115 -7.97 -8.77 -8.41
CA LEU A 115 -6.99 -9.86 -8.35
C LEU A 115 -5.57 -9.35 -8.54
N GLU A 116 -5.39 -8.35 -9.40
CA GLU A 116 -4.09 -7.74 -9.62
C GLU A 116 -3.52 -7.17 -8.33
N LEU A 117 -4.34 -6.45 -7.58
CA LEU A 117 -3.90 -5.86 -6.31
C LEU A 117 -3.55 -6.93 -5.29
N ILE A 118 -4.42 -7.92 -5.15
CA ILE A 118 -4.21 -9.00 -4.17
C ILE A 118 -2.92 -9.76 -4.48
N LEU A 119 -2.72 -10.16 -5.74
CA LEU A 119 -1.53 -10.92 -6.12
C LEU A 119 -0.25 -10.09 -5.96
N ALA A 120 -0.30 -8.80 -6.28
CA ALA A 120 0.86 -7.93 -6.13
C ALA A 120 1.25 -7.79 -4.66
N LEU A 121 0.27 -7.64 -3.77
CA LEU A 121 0.55 -7.53 -2.34
C LEU A 121 1.05 -8.84 -1.77
N GLU A 122 0.49 -9.97 -2.21
CA GLU A 122 0.98 -11.28 -1.77
C GLU A 122 2.43 -11.50 -2.19
N ALA A 123 2.77 -11.14 -3.43
CA ALA A 123 4.14 -11.26 -3.92
C ALA A 123 5.08 -10.38 -3.12
N LEU A 124 4.64 -9.17 -2.82
CA LEU A 124 5.43 -8.22 -2.06
C LEU A 124 5.70 -8.73 -0.64
N LEU A 125 4.69 -9.29 0.00
CA LEU A 125 4.83 -9.86 1.34
C LEU A 125 5.77 -11.06 1.33
N ALA A 126 5.64 -11.95 0.33
CA ALA A 126 6.51 -13.11 0.22
C ALA A 126 7.96 -12.71 0.02
N ALA A 127 8.21 -11.72 -0.82
CA ALA A 127 9.58 -11.21 -1.04
C ALA A 127 10.16 -10.61 0.23
N SER A 128 9.35 -9.88 0.99
CA SER A 128 9.78 -9.29 2.24
C SER A 128 10.15 -10.36 3.26
N ARG A 129 9.38 -11.43 3.34
CA ARG A 129 9.64 -12.53 4.29
C ARG A 129 10.91 -13.30 3.94
N ASN A 130 11.32 -13.27 2.70
CA ASN A 130 12.55 -13.95 2.24
C ASN A 130 13.78 -13.10 2.46
N ARG A 131 13.64 -11.87 2.92
CA ARG A 131 14.79 -11.02 3.24
C ARG A 131 15.27 -11.36 4.63
N VAL A 132 16.19 -12.26 4.68
CA VAL A 132 16.79 -12.64 5.95
C VAL A 132 17.90 -11.67 6.26
N PRO A 133 17.91 -11.11 7.46
CA PRO A 133 19.00 -10.22 7.87
C PRO A 133 20.36 -10.92 7.86
#